data_5b85774bf7b3d4ae35ddff2aba8faef0
#
_entry.id   5b85774bf7b3d4ae35ddff2aba8faef0
#
_cell.length_a   1.000
_cell.length_b   1.000
_cell.length_c   1.000
_cell.angle_alpha   90.00
_cell.angle_beta   90.00
_cell.angle_gamma   90.00
#
_symmetry.space_group_name_H-M   'P 1'
#
loop_
_entity.id
_entity.type
_entity.pdbx_description
1 polymer ?
#
loop_
_entity_poly.entity_id
_entity_poly.type
_entity_poly.pdbx_seq_one_letter_code
_entity_poly.pdbx_strand_id
1 'polypeptide(L)'
;KFFFSIFHSISAFCNAGFSILSAGLYDQAIRFDYFLQWIIMILIIFGGLGHNIVFNFYQKIKTQVLEFFDKTIVHRKVRIITLNTQIVIYTTLVLLIGGFVFLFISEYNNTLLEHESTFGKITAAAFNSVTPRTAGFNAVDFANMTVPSLLVIIFLMWIGGSPASTAGGIKTSTFALATLNIFA
;
A
#
# COMPACT_ATOMS: atom_id res chain seq x y z
N LYS A 1 -10.88 22.81 -3.25
CA LYS A 1 -9.64 22.14 -2.80
C LYS A 1 -9.81 21.43 -1.45
N PHE A 2 -10.34 22.09 -0.41
CA PHE A 2 -10.51 21.51 0.94
C PHE A 2 -11.38 20.23 0.96
N PHE A 3 -12.56 20.29 0.33
CA PHE A 3 -13.45 19.11 0.22
C PHE A 3 -12.78 17.95 -0.54
N PHE A 4 -12.07 18.25 -1.63
CA PHE A 4 -11.31 17.27 -2.39
C PHE A 4 -10.30 16.53 -1.50
N SER A 5 -9.49 17.26 -0.73
CA SER A 5 -8.47 16.67 0.13
C SER A 5 -9.06 15.78 1.22
N ILE A 6 -10.13 16.24 1.89
CA ILE A 6 -10.81 15.45 2.92
C ILE A 6 -11.40 14.18 2.33
N PHE A 7 -12.14 14.29 1.23
CA PHE A 7 -12.80 13.15 0.60
C PHE A 7 -11.81 12.08 0.18
N HIS A 8 -10.73 12.47 -0.55
CA HIS A 8 -9.73 11.51 -1.02
C HIS A 8 -8.88 10.93 0.11
N SER A 9 -8.61 11.69 1.19
CA SER A 9 -7.91 11.16 2.36
C SER A 9 -8.72 10.08 3.08
N ILE A 10 -10.02 10.31 3.29
CA ILE A 10 -10.91 9.33 3.89
C ILE A 10 -11.06 8.11 2.98
N SER A 11 -11.32 8.33 1.68
CA SER A 11 -11.45 7.26 0.69
C SER A 11 -10.18 6.39 0.61
N ALA A 12 -9.00 7.00 0.64
CA ALA A 12 -7.72 6.30 0.62
C ALA A 12 -7.47 5.50 1.90
N PHE A 13 -7.68 6.11 3.08
CA PHE A 13 -7.46 5.43 4.35
C PHE A 13 -8.46 4.28 4.58
N CYS A 14 -9.71 4.45 4.13
CA CYS A 14 -10.73 3.40 4.19
C CYS A 14 -10.56 2.33 3.09
N ASN A 15 -9.58 2.45 2.20
CA ASN A 15 -9.41 1.59 1.02
C ASN A 15 -10.70 1.47 0.19
N ALA A 16 -11.42 2.60 0.02
CA ALA A 16 -12.71 2.62 -0.65
C ALA A 16 -12.61 2.91 -2.16
N GLY A 17 -11.55 3.61 -2.61
CA GLY A 17 -11.28 3.88 -4.02
C GLY A 17 -12.20 4.88 -4.71
N PHE A 18 -13.07 5.53 -3.97
CA PHE A 18 -13.95 6.53 -4.55
C PHE A 18 -13.23 7.84 -4.83
N SER A 19 -13.53 8.42 -5.99
CA SER A 19 -13.07 9.76 -6.39
C SER A 19 -14.25 10.64 -6.75
N ILE A 20 -14.13 11.94 -6.52
CA ILE A 20 -15.08 12.95 -7.01
C ILE A 20 -14.80 13.36 -8.45
N LEU A 21 -13.70 12.89 -9.05
CA LEU A 21 -13.35 13.11 -10.44
C LEU A 21 -13.87 11.96 -11.30
N SER A 22 -14.35 12.27 -12.49
CA SER A 22 -14.94 11.29 -13.41
C SER A 22 -13.96 10.21 -13.87
N ALA A 23 -12.68 10.58 -14.06
CA ALA A 23 -11.61 9.66 -14.46
C ALA A 23 -10.77 9.14 -13.26
N GLY A 24 -11.23 9.34 -12.02
CA GLY A 24 -10.46 8.97 -10.83
C GLY A 24 -9.18 9.79 -10.69
N LEU A 25 -8.07 9.17 -10.29
CA LEU A 25 -6.77 9.84 -10.22
C LEU A 25 -6.04 9.89 -11.58
N TYR A 26 -6.59 9.26 -12.61
CA TYR A 26 -6.12 9.36 -13.99
C TYR A 26 -6.59 10.66 -14.68
N ASP A 27 -7.41 11.48 -14.00
CA ASP A 27 -7.85 12.78 -14.51
C ASP A 27 -6.67 13.68 -14.88
N GLN A 28 -6.75 14.38 -16.04
CA GLN A 28 -5.66 15.20 -16.58
C GLN A 28 -5.17 16.26 -15.59
N ALA A 29 -6.04 16.74 -14.69
CA ALA A 29 -5.71 17.77 -13.72
C ALA A 29 -4.75 17.28 -12.62
N ILE A 30 -4.71 15.98 -12.34
CA ILE A 30 -3.98 15.42 -11.17
C ILE A 30 -3.12 14.18 -11.48
N ARG A 31 -3.23 13.61 -12.70
CA ARG A 31 -2.51 12.36 -13.06
C ARG A 31 -0.98 12.46 -12.92
N PHE A 32 -0.42 13.66 -13.04
CA PHE A 32 1.01 13.93 -12.88
C PHE A 32 1.36 14.58 -11.53
N ASP A 33 0.40 14.70 -10.61
CA ASP A 33 0.68 15.14 -9.24
C ASP A 33 1.23 13.95 -8.42
N TYR A 34 2.53 13.71 -8.57
CA TYR A 34 3.20 12.60 -7.88
C TYR A 34 3.19 12.76 -6.35
N PHE A 35 3.18 14.00 -5.85
CA PHE A 35 3.11 14.24 -4.41
C PHE A 35 1.77 13.78 -3.84
N LEU A 36 0.68 14.09 -4.52
CA LEU A 36 -0.66 13.60 -4.17
C LEU A 36 -0.72 12.06 -4.20
N GLN A 37 -0.15 11.43 -5.25
CA GLN A 37 -0.11 9.98 -5.36
C GLN A 37 0.65 9.33 -4.19
N TRP A 38 1.78 9.89 -3.76
CA TRP A 38 2.53 9.40 -2.60
C TRP A 38 1.72 9.49 -1.30
N ILE A 39 1.03 10.61 -1.06
CA ILE A 39 0.16 10.76 0.12
C ILE A 39 -0.94 9.69 0.11
N ILE A 40 -1.60 9.49 -1.02
CA ILE A 40 -2.66 8.49 -1.17
C ILE A 40 -2.10 7.08 -0.94
N MET A 41 -0.95 6.71 -1.52
CA MET A 41 -0.31 5.41 -1.28
C MET A 41 -0.02 5.16 0.20
N ILE A 42 0.52 6.16 0.90
CA ILE A 42 0.80 6.06 2.34
C ILE A 42 -0.49 5.82 3.11
N LEU A 43 -1.57 6.54 2.82
CA LEU A 43 -2.86 6.36 3.49
C LEU A 43 -3.45 4.97 3.23
N ILE A 44 -3.38 4.47 2.00
CA ILE A 44 -3.81 3.11 1.62
C ILE A 44 -3.04 2.06 2.43
N ILE A 45 -1.72 2.18 2.50
CA ILE A 45 -0.87 1.23 3.22
C ILE A 45 -1.21 1.24 4.72
N PHE A 46 -1.36 2.41 5.35
CA PHE A 46 -1.74 2.51 6.75
C PHE A 46 -3.13 1.93 7.03
N GLY A 47 -4.11 2.21 6.17
CA GLY A 47 -5.44 1.61 6.25
C GLY A 47 -5.40 0.09 6.12
N GLY A 48 -4.61 -0.42 5.16
CA GLY A 48 -4.44 -1.86 4.89
C GLY A 48 -3.63 -2.63 5.93
N LEU A 49 -2.76 -1.98 6.70
CA LEU A 49 -2.04 -2.59 7.81
C LEU A 49 -2.93 -2.81 9.04
N GLY A 50 -3.97 -1.99 9.20
CA GLY A 50 -4.92 -2.07 10.30
C GLY A 50 -4.43 -1.47 11.61
N HIS A 51 -5.39 -1.07 12.44
CA HIS A 51 -5.17 -0.33 13.67
C HIS A 51 -4.18 -0.99 14.63
N ASN A 52 -4.28 -2.29 14.85
CA ASN A 52 -3.44 -3.00 15.82
C ASN A 52 -1.94 -2.92 15.46
N ILE A 53 -1.61 -3.04 14.17
CA ILE A 53 -0.22 -3.01 13.70
C ILE A 53 0.32 -1.58 13.75
N VAL A 54 -0.48 -0.61 13.30
CA VAL A 54 -0.12 0.81 13.34
C VAL A 54 0.11 1.26 14.79
N PHE A 55 -0.76 0.86 15.73
CA PHE A 55 -0.63 1.18 17.14
C PHE A 55 0.62 0.55 17.77
N ASN A 56 0.92 -0.71 17.47
CA ASN A 56 2.15 -1.38 17.93
C ASN A 56 3.41 -0.67 17.40
N PHE A 57 3.37 -0.20 16.16
CA PHE A 57 4.47 0.54 15.55
C PHE A 57 4.66 1.90 16.21
N TYR A 58 3.56 2.62 16.46
CA TYR A 58 3.56 3.88 17.20
C TYR A 58 4.15 3.72 18.62
N GLN A 59 3.72 2.69 19.36
CA GLN A 59 4.26 2.42 20.70
C GLN A 59 5.77 2.13 20.67
N LYS A 60 6.23 1.36 19.67
CA LYS A 60 7.66 1.07 19.50
C LYS A 60 8.46 2.36 19.27
N ILE A 61 8.02 3.20 18.33
CA ILE A 61 8.69 4.48 18.06
C ILE A 61 8.69 5.36 19.30
N LYS A 62 7.53 5.49 19.95
CA LYS A 62 7.40 6.28 21.19
C LYS A 62 8.39 5.82 22.27
N THR A 63 8.49 4.51 22.47
CA THR A 63 9.43 3.94 23.46
C THR A 63 10.88 4.23 23.09
N GLN A 64 11.27 4.06 21.83
CA GLN A 64 12.62 4.36 21.36
C GLN A 64 12.98 5.84 21.50
N VAL A 65 12.03 6.74 21.22
CA VAL A 65 12.22 8.18 21.41
C VAL A 65 12.37 8.53 22.89
N LEU A 66 11.56 7.95 23.77
CA LEU A 66 11.66 8.17 25.20
C LEU A 66 12.98 7.63 25.77
N GLU A 67 13.42 6.43 25.35
CA GLU A 67 14.71 5.85 25.74
C GLU A 67 15.91 6.70 25.27
N PHE A 68 15.77 7.38 24.14
CA PHE A 68 16.80 8.29 23.63
C PHE A 68 16.94 9.54 24.51
N PHE A 69 15.81 10.07 25.03
CA PHE A 69 15.82 11.26 25.89
C PHE A 69 16.03 10.96 27.36
N ASP A 70 15.66 9.78 27.87
CA ASP A 70 15.77 9.40 29.27
C ASP A 70 16.24 7.96 29.42
N LYS A 71 17.57 7.80 29.64
CA LYS A 71 18.25 6.51 29.83
C LYS A 71 17.90 5.82 31.16
N THR A 72 17.20 6.50 32.09
CA THR A 72 16.86 5.95 33.39
C THR A 72 15.61 5.09 33.37
N ILE A 73 14.82 5.16 32.32
CA ILE A 73 13.60 4.37 32.15
C ILE A 73 13.97 2.97 31.69
N VAL A 74 14.28 2.08 32.63
CA VAL A 74 14.41 0.63 32.35
C VAL A 74 13.02 0.07 32.05
N HIS A 75 12.56 0.21 30.82
CA HIS A 75 11.34 -0.48 30.41
C HIS A 75 11.63 -1.98 30.29
N ARG A 76 10.88 -2.77 31.08
CA ARG A 76 10.75 -4.21 30.88
C ARG A 76 10.57 -4.44 29.38
N LYS A 77 11.47 -5.17 28.71
CA LYS A 77 11.40 -5.50 27.28
C LYS A 77 10.13 -6.32 27.00
N VAL A 78 9.00 -5.65 26.97
CA VAL A 78 7.76 -6.26 26.48
C VAL A 78 7.95 -6.44 24.98
N ARG A 79 7.75 -7.64 24.47
CA ARG A 79 7.69 -7.89 23.02
C ARG A 79 6.50 -7.10 22.45
N ILE A 80 6.75 -5.87 22.03
CA ILE A 80 5.74 -4.96 21.48
C ILE A 80 5.28 -5.49 20.10
N ILE A 81 6.17 -6.18 19.38
CA ILE A 81 5.85 -6.74 18.06
C ILE A 81 5.49 -8.21 18.22
N THR A 82 4.21 -8.54 18.01
CA THR A 82 3.73 -9.91 18.00
C THR A 82 4.21 -10.63 16.73
N LEU A 83 4.30 -11.96 16.77
CA LEU A 83 4.66 -12.78 15.61
C LEU A 83 3.72 -12.54 14.42
N ASN A 84 2.43 -12.39 14.70
CA ASN A 84 1.44 -12.04 13.68
C ASN A 84 1.74 -10.70 13.00
N THR A 85 2.14 -9.68 13.76
CA THR A 85 2.54 -8.37 13.21
C THR A 85 3.75 -8.50 12.28
N GLN A 86 4.74 -9.32 12.63
CA GLN A 86 5.91 -9.56 11.79
C GLN A 86 5.51 -10.24 10.48
N ILE A 87 4.72 -11.31 10.53
CA ILE A 87 4.24 -12.02 9.34
C ILE A 87 3.51 -11.06 8.40
N VAL A 88 2.58 -10.25 8.92
CA VAL A 88 1.82 -9.31 8.10
C VAL A 88 2.73 -8.26 7.45
N ILE A 89 3.67 -7.69 8.19
CA ILE A 89 4.59 -6.67 7.64
C ILE A 89 5.46 -7.27 6.54
N TYR A 90 6.10 -8.44 6.78
CA TYR A 90 6.94 -9.08 5.78
C TYR A 90 6.15 -9.48 4.53
N THR A 91 4.98 -10.08 4.69
CA THR A 91 4.13 -10.46 3.56
C THR A 91 3.68 -9.22 2.77
N THR A 92 3.29 -8.15 3.47
CA THR A 92 2.91 -6.89 2.82
C THR A 92 4.08 -6.30 2.02
N LEU A 93 5.28 -6.25 2.60
CA LEU A 93 6.47 -5.73 1.90
C LEU A 93 6.82 -6.58 0.67
N VAL A 94 6.80 -7.91 0.80
CA VAL A 94 7.09 -8.82 -0.32
C VAL A 94 6.10 -8.62 -1.46
N LEU A 95 4.81 -8.50 -1.17
CA LEU A 95 3.78 -8.29 -2.19
C LEU A 95 3.90 -6.90 -2.85
N LEU A 96 4.16 -5.85 -2.06
CA LEU A 96 4.32 -4.49 -2.59
C LEU A 96 5.58 -4.37 -3.45
N ILE A 97 6.72 -4.86 -2.96
CA ILE A 97 7.99 -4.78 -3.70
C ILE A 97 7.93 -5.69 -4.93
N GLY A 98 7.43 -6.92 -4.80
CA GLY A 98 7.30 -7.85 -5.91
C GLY A 98 6.36 -7.32 -6.99
N GLY A 99 5.20 -6.79 -6.61
CA GLY A 99 4.27 -6.14 -7.53
C GLY A 99 4.88 -4.91 -8.21
N PHE A 100 5.57 -4.05 -7.44
CA PHE A 100 6.26 -2.88 -7.98
C PHE A 100 7.32 -3.26 -9.03
N VAL A 101 8.23 -4.17 -8.69
CA VAL A 101 9.31 -4.59 -9.60
C VAL A 101 8.74 -5.20 -10.87
N PHE A 102 7.74 -6.08 -10.74
CA PHE A 102 7.12 -6.72 -11.91
C PHE A 102 6.43 -5.69 -12.80
N LEU A 103 5.59 -4.83 -12.24
CA LEU A 103 4.85 -3.81 -13.00
C LEU A 103 5.79 -2.76 -13.60
N PHE A 104 6.86 -2.39 -12.90
CA PHE A 104 7.86 -1.48 -13.43
C PHE A 104 8.56 -2.05 -14.66
N ILE A 105 8.96 -3.32 -14.63
CA ILE A 105 9.63 -3.97 -15.77
C ILE A 105 8.66 -4.20 -16.93
N SER A 106 7.46 -4.72 -16.64
CA SER A 106 6.47 -5.10 -17.67
C SER A 106 5.89 -3.88 -18.38
N GLU A 107 5.64 -2.78 -17.66
CA GLU A 107 4.98 -1.58 -18.19
C GLU A 107 5.95 -0.44 -18.56
N TYR A 108 7.27 -0.65 -18.41
CA TYR A 108 8.28 0.39 -18.64
C TYR A 108 8.19 1.05 -20.01
N ASN A 109 7.94 0.23 -21.05
CA ASN A 109 7.80 0.65 -22.45
C ASN A 109 6.32 0.69 -22.91
N ASN A 110 5.38 0.69 -22.00
CA ASN A 110 3.95 0.71 -22.28
C ASN A 110 3.28 1.85 -21.50
N THR A 111 2.43 1.56 -20.54
CA THR A 111 1.65 2.58 -19.81
C THR A 111 2.52 3.59 -19.05
N LEU A 112 3.73 3.20 -18.61
CA LEU A 112 4.67 4.10 -17.94
C LEU A 112 5.35 5.10 -18.89
N LEU A 113 5.23 4.94 -20.23
CA LEU A 113 5.73 5.92 -21.20
C LEU A 113 5.03 7.28 -21.10
N GLU A 114 3.80 7.32 -20.60
CA GLU A 114 3.08 8.58 -20.38
C GLU A 114 3.78 9.50 -19.37
N HIS A 115 4.65 8.94 -18.52
CA HIS A 115 5.42 9.70 -17.55
C HIS A 115 6.80 10.00 -18.11
N GLU A 116 7.10 11.26 -18.40
CA GLU A 116 8.38 11.70 -18.99
C GLU A 116 9.56 11.48 -18.03
N SER A 117 9.35 11.67 -16.72
CA SER A 117 10.41 11.55 -15.72
C SER A 117 10.53 10.12 -15.18
N THR A 118 11.76 9.67 -14.91
CA THR A 118 12.03 8.39 -14.24
C THR A 118 11.33 8.32 -12.88
N PHE A 119 11.29 9.46 -12.15
CA PHE A 119 10.57 9.55 -10.89
C PHE A 119 9.07 9.31 -11.07
N GLY A 120 8.47 9.85 -12.13
CA GLY A 120 7.06 9.61 -12.47
C GLY A 120 6.79 8.14 -12.76
N LYS A 121 7.64 7.48 -13.55
CA LYS A 121 7.53 6.04 -13.85
C LYS A 121 7.60 5.19 -12.58
N ILE A 122 8.53 5.50 -11.68
CA ILE A 122 8.67 4.82 -10.38
C ILE A 122 7.40 5.03 -9.54
N THR A 123 6.91 6.27 -9.46
CA THR A 123 5.71 6.60 -8.69
C THR A 123 4.48 5.88 -9.23
N ALA A 124 4.26 5.89 -10.54
CA ALA A 124 3.11 5.22 -11.16
C ALA A 124 3.18 3.69 -10.98
N ALA A 125 4.35 3.08 -11.14
CA ALA A 125 4.52 1.64 -10.91
C ALA A 125 4.28 1.27 -9.43
N ALA A 126 4.80 2.07 -8.49
CA ALA A 126 4.57 1.88 -7.06
C ALA A 126 3.08 2.02 -6.72
N PHE A 127 2.41 3.03 -7.28
CA PHE A 127 0.98 3.25 -7.10
C PHE A 127 0.17 2.04 -7.60
N ASN A 128 0.50 1.53 -8.78
CA ASN A 128 -0.15 0.37 -9.39
C ASN A 128 0.11 -0.94 -8.63
N SER A 129 1.16 -1.02 -7.81
CA SER A 129 1.38 -2.15 -6.89
C SER A 129 0.57 -2.02 -5.60
N VAL A 130 0.32 -0.80 -5.13
CA VAL A 130 -0.41 -0.52 -3.87
C VAL A 130 -1.92 -0.60 -4.07
N THR A 131 -2.45 0.03 -5.12
CA THR A 131 -3.89 0.20 -5.33
C THR A 131 -4.68 -1.10 -5.49
N PRO A 132 -4.17 -2.19 -6.13
CA PRO A 132 -4.92 -3.44 -6.27
C PRO A 132 -5.25 -4.09 -4.93
N ARG A 133 -4.49 -3.80 -3.89
CA ARG A 133 -4.72 -4.35 -2.56
C ARG A 133 -5.91 -3.65 -1.87
N THR A 134 -7.07 -3.74 -2.56
CA THR A 134 -8.41 -3.31 -2.14
C THR A 134 -8.64 -1.79 -2.06
N ALA A 135 -7.71 -0.97 -2.55
CA ALA A 135 -7.91 0.48 -2.57
C ALA A 135 -8.75 0.97 -3.76
N GLY A 136 -8.49 0.46 -4.97
CA GLY A 136 -9.34 0.70 -6.14
C GLY A 136 -9.12 2.03 -6.87
N PHE A 137 -8.10 2.82 -6.52
CA PHE A 137 -7.76 4.02 -7.29
C PHE A 137 -6.99 3.66 -8.57
N ASN A 138 -7.25 4.38 -9.65
CA ASN A 138 -6.52 4.26 -10.91
C ASN A 138 -5.62 5.50 -11.12
N ALA A 139 -4.32 5.27 -11.37
CA ALA A 139 -3.36 6.32 -11.76
C ALA A 139 -2.90 6.16 -13.21
N VAL A 140 -3.23 5.04 -13.84
CA VAL A 140 -2.96 4.73 -15.25
C VAL A 140 -4.19 4.17 -15.91
N ASP A 141 -4.18 4.10 -17.25
CA ASP A 141 -5.24 3.44 -18.01
C ASP A 141 -5.03 1.91 -18.02
N PHE A 142 -5.87 1.20 -17.28
CA PHE A 142 -5.84 -0.27 -17.22
C PHE A 142 -6.17 -0.95 -18.54
N ALA A 143 -6.91 -0.28 -19.44
CA ALA A 143 -7.24 -0.85 -20.75
C ALA A 143 -6.01 -1.01 -21.64
N ASN A 144 -4.99 -0.20 -21.44
CA ASN A 144 -3.74 -0.21 -22.21
C ASN A 144 -2.63 -1.05 -21.53
N MET A 145 -2.90 -1.71 -20.42
CA MET A 145 -1.91 -2.56 -19.76
C MET A 145 -1.67 -3.87 -20.49
N THR A 146 -0.44 -4.39 -20.35
CA THR A 146 -0.10 -5.72 -20.87
C THR A 146 -0.84 -6.83 -20.12
N VAL A 147 -1.15 -7.93 -20.81
CA VAL A 147 -1.84 -9.09 -20.21
C VAL A 147 -1.11 -9.64 -18.98
N PRO A 148 0.22 -9.82 -18.97
CA PRO A 148 0.94 -10.24 -17.77
C PRO A 148 0.76 -9.30 -16.58
N SER A 149 0.77 -7.99 -16.81
CA SER A 149 0.52 -6.99 -15.76
C SER A 149 -0.88 -7.09 -15.18
N LEU A 150 -1.89 -7.29 -16.02
CA LEU A 150 -3.27 -7.51 -15.57
C LEU A 150 -3.39 -8.77 -14.70
N LEU A 151 -2.74 -9.86 -15.07
CA LEU A 151 -2.74 -11.09 -14.26
C LEU A 151 -2.11 -10.88 -12.88
N VAL A 152 -1.00 -10.13 -12.80
CA VAL A 152 -0.38 -9.80 -11.51
C VAL A 152 -1.27 -8.87 -10.68
N ILE A 153 -1.93 -7.91 -11.31
CA ILE A 153 -2.90 -7.04 -10.64
C ILE A 153 -4.05 -7.86 -10.06
N ILE A 154 -4.64 -8.79 -10.83
CA ILE A 154 -5.70 -9.68 -10.35
C ILE A 154 -5.21 -10.52 -9.16
N PHE A 155 -3.99 -11.04 -9.23
CA PHE A 155 -3.39 -11.78 -8.12
C PHE A 155 -3.23 -10.90 -6.86
N LEU A 156 -2.75 -9.66 -7.01
CA LEU A 156 -2.65 -8.70 -5.91
C LEU A 156 -4.02 -8.30 -5.33
N MET A 157 -5.05 -8.19 -6.18
CA MET A 157 -6.43 -7.91 -5.74
C MET A 157 -7.00 -9.02 -4.86
N TRP A 158 -6.62 -10.26 -5.11
CA TRP A 158 -7.07 -11.42 -4.33
C TRP A 158 -6.51 -11.40 -2.90
N ILE A 159 -5.27 -10.88 -2.72
CA ILE A 159 -4.61 -10.78 -1.42
C ILE A 159 -4.83 -9.38 -0.86
N GLY A 160 -5.79 -9.27 0.05
CA GLY A 160 -6.15 -7.99 0.69
C GLY A 160 -5.19 -7.54 1.79
N GLY A 161 -5.73 -6.81 2.75
CA GLY A 161 -4.95 -6.28 3.87
C GLY A 161 -4.85 -7.22 5.07
N SER A 162 -4.38 -6.67 6.20
CA SER A 162 -4.23 -7.41 7.45
C SER A 162 -5.57 -7.66 8.14
N PRO A 163 -5.63 -8.60 9.10
CA PRO A 163 -6.75 -8.68 10.02
C PRO A 163 -6.96 -7.36 10.77
N ALA A 164 -8.22 -6.96 10.98
CA ALA A 164 -8.61 -5.70 11.60
C ALA A 164 -8.13 -4.44 10.84
N SER A 165 -7.98 -4.54 9.51
CA SER A 165 -7.74 -3.42 8.59
C SER A 165 -9.03 -3.03 7.86
N THR A 166 -9.00 -1.89 7.19
CA THR A 166 -10.09 -1.43 6.30
C THR A 166 -10.16 -2.22 5.00
N ALA A 167 -9.09 -2.95 4.65
CA ALA A 167 -9.00 -3.70 3.42
C ALA A 167 -9.80 -5.00 3.43
N GLY A 168 -10.41 -5.35 2.30
CA GLY A 168 -11.11 -6.61 2.04
C GLY A 168 -10.17 -7.77 1.67
N GLY A 169 -10.67 -8.73 0.90
CA GLY A 169 -9.90 -9.85 0.35
C GLY A 169 -9.41 -10.88 1.37
N ILE A 170 -8.60 -11.84 0.89
CA ILE A 170 -7.92 -12.81 1.76
C ILE A 170 -6.90 -12.07 2.62
N LYS A 171 -6.98 -12.25 3.93
CA LYS A 171 -6.09 -11.55 4.85
C LYS A 171 -4.64 -11.97 4.65
N THR A 172 -3.71 -11.00 4.69
CA THR A 172 -2.27 -11.25 4.50
C THR A 172 -1.72 -12.32 5.43
N SER A 173 -2.18 -12.38 6.69
CA SER A 173 -1.79 -13.43 7.62
C SER A 173 -2.25 -14.83 7.18
N THR A 174 -3.49 -14.94 6.66
CA THR A 174 -4.04 -16.21 6.16
C THR A 174 -3.27 -16.69 4.94
N PHE A 175 -2.99 -15.77 4.00
CA PHE A 175 -2.18 -16.07 2.81
C PHE A 175 -0.76 -16.52 3.19
N ALA A 176 -0.11 -15.83 4.12
CA ALA A 176 1.23 -16.18 4.58
C ALA A 176 1.27 -17.57 5.25
N LEU A 177 0.30 -17.87 6.12
CA LEU A 177 0.24 -19.18 6.78
C LEU A 177 -0.05 -20.30 5.78
N ALA A 178 -0.93 -20.07 4.81
CA ALA A 178 -1.21 -21.04 3.76
C ALA A 178 0.05 -21.33 2.91
N THR A 179 0.79 -20.29 2.51
CA THR A 179 2.04 -20.47 1.75
C THR A 179 3.11 -21.19 2.58
N LEU A 180 3.29 -20.82 3.85
CA LEU A 180 4.24 -21.51 4.73
C LEU A 180 3.92 -22.99 4.91
N ASN A 181 2.63 -23.35 5.04
CA ASN A 181 2.22 -24.75 5.15
C ASN A 181 2.45 -25.59 3.86
N ILE A 182 2.49 -24.93 2.69
CA ILE A 182 2.77 -25.63 1.42
C ILE A 182 4.27 -25.94 1.30
N PHE A 183 5.13 -25.09 1.88
CA PHE A 183 6.59 -25.20 1.76
C PHE A 183 7.26 -25.82 3.00
N ALA A 184 6.51 -26.16 4.05
CA ALA A 184 6.99 -26.86 5.25
C ALA A 184 6.88 -28.37 5.09
#